data_51be9c6c1526f61a26151795fc66fcd6
#
_entry.id   51be9c6c1526f61a26151795fc66fcd6
#
_cell.length_a   1.000
_cell.length_b   1.000
_cell.length_c   1.000
_cell.angle_alpha   90.00
_cell.angle_beta   90.00
_cell.angle_gamma   90.00
#
_symmetry.space_group_name_H-M   'P 1'
#
loop_
_entity.id
_entity.type
_entity.pdbx_description
1 polymer ?
#
loop_
_entity_poly.entity_id
_entity_poly.type
_entity_poly.pdbx_seq_one_letter_code
_entity_poly.pdbx_strand_id
1 'polypeptide(L)'
;MEFYNKILCVTFEELTGGDEPVIKGDTLIKNVNRGNIQCARQARGEGNYALYVYASLPKKYRMRFVEKYGDPKDVLERQELKDYMQVDEEARKFYESFEYDLNGVQTRLSQKLIDEYTQNASVLKMLLARMNDLQATTHALGGGRRSDLWSIVFKQSEKMREAFGHTLPKNLARLKVKMSTFKKDGYPSLISGKIGNKNTVKITEEAGRRLVALKRSRVPVLTAVSYTHLRAHETK
;
A
#
# COMPACT_ATOMS: atom_id res chain seq x y z
N MET A 1 5.77 0.61 20.10
CA MET A 1 5.83 -0.82 20.51
C MET A 1 7.11 -1.44 19.97
N GLU A 2 7.80 -2.23 20.76
CA GLU A 2 9.02 -2.95 20.33
C GLU A 2 9.15 -4.31 21.05
N PHE A 3 9.92 -5.22 20.47
CA PHE A 3 10.30 -6.45 21.18
C PHE A 3 11.57 -6.22 21.99
N TYR A 4 11.49 -6.48 23.29
CA TYR A 4 12.63 -6.52 24.18
C TYR A 4 12.78 -7.92 24.78
N ASN A 5 13.92 -8.58 24.55
CA ASN A 5 14.15 -9.97 24.95
C ASN A 5 13.02 -10.94 24.54
N LYS A 6 12.51 -10.81 23.30
CA LYS A 6 11.39 -11.60 22.74
C LYS A 6 10.03 -11.35 23.42
N ILE A 7 9.93 -10.36 24.28
CA ILE A 7 8.69 -9.96 24.97
C ILE A 7 8.18 -8.68 24.33
N LEU A 8 6.90 -8.65 23.98
CA LEU A 8 6.25 -7.46 23.45
C LEU A 8 6.15 -6.39 24.54
N CYS A 9 6.76 -5.24 24.30
CA CYS A 9 6.79 -4.10 25.21
C CYS A 9 6.20 -2.85 24.56
N VAL A 10 5.70 -1.97 25.42
CA VAL A 10 5.15 -0.65 25.08
C VAL A 10 5.93 0.43 25.85
N THR A 11 6.08 1.60 25.24
CA THR A 11 6.80 2.72 25.84
C THR A 11 5.92 3.50 26.80
N PHE A 12 6.57 4.32 27.65
CA PHE A 12 5.85 5.26 28.53
C PHE A 12 4.98 6.22 27.71
N GLU A 13 5.52 6.77 26.63
CA GLU A 13 4.83 7.72 25.77
C GLU A 13 3.61 7.12 25.07
N GLU A 14 3.68 5.87 24.59
CA GLU A 14 2.54 5.16 24.02
C GLU A 14 1.42 4.95 25.03
N LEU A 15 1.75 4.75 26.31
CA LEU A 15 0.75 4.56 27.36
C LEU A 15 0.17 5.85 27.88
N THR A 16 0.97 6.93 27.98
CA THR A 16 0.58 8.16 28.69
C THR A 16 0.43 9.38 27.78
N GLY A 17 0.85 9.26 26.49
CA GLY A 17 0.86 10.37 25.55
C GLY A 17 -0.48 10.62 24.86
N GLY A 18 -0.61 11.86 24.31
CA GLY A 18 -1.78 12.34 23.58
C GLY A 18 -2.93 12.82 24.50
N ASP A 19 -3.96 13.39 23.87
CA ASP A 19 -5.12 13.98 24.56
C ASP A 19 -5.92 12.94 25.36
N GLU A 20 -5.98 11.70 24.85
CA GLU A 20 -6.61 10.56 25.53
C GLU A 20 -5.56 9.48 25.85
N PRO A 21 -4.91 9.53 27.02
CA PRO A 21 -3.93 8.53 27.40
C PRO A 21 -4.59 7.18 27.71
N VAL A 22 -3.94 6.08 27.35
CA VAL A 22 -4.37 4.71 27.71
C VAL A 22 -4.44 4.57 29.24
N ILE A 23 -3.44 5.15 29.92
CA ILE A 23 -3.33 5.22 31.39
C ILE A 23 -2.66 6.52 31.79
N LYS A 24 -3.14 7.19 32.83
CA LYS A 24 -2.49 8.39 33.36
C LYS A 24 -1.11 8.04 33.95
N GLY A 25 -0.10 8.90 33.72
CA GLY A 25 1.27 8.66 34.17
C GLY A 25 1.41 8.26 35.63
N ASP A 26 0.78 9.03 36.55
CA ASP A 26 0.79 8.69 38.00
C ASP A 26 0.18 7.32 38.29
N THR A 27 -0.86 6.95 37.54
CA THR A 27 -1.52 5.65 37.69
C THR A 27 -0.63 4.52 37.18
N LEU A 28 0.09 4.74 36.08
CA LEU A 28 1.06 3.80 35.54
C LEU A 28 2.18 3.54 36.57
N ILE A 29 2.79 4.60 37.11
CA ILE A 29 3.84 4.48 38.12
C ILE A 29 3.35 3.75 39.36
N LYS A 30 2.15 4.08 39.86
CA LYS A 30 1.53 3.36 41.01
C LYS A 30 1.32 1.86 40.73
N ASN A 31 0.88 1.49 39.51
CA ASN A 31 0.69 0.09 39.16
C ASN A 31 2.02 -0.66 38.97
N VAL A 32 3.05 0.00 38.47
CA VAL A 32 4.40 -0.58 38.39
C VAL A 32 4.96 -0.82 39.79
N ASN A 33 4.89 0.17 40.68
CA ASN A 33 5.38 0.05 42.06
C ASN A 33 4.62 -1.04 42.87
N ARG A 34 3.37 -1.29 42.54
CA ARG A 34 2.55 -2.37 43.13
C ARG A 34 2.78 -3.73 42.48
N GLY A 35 3.61 -3.83 41.44
CA GLY A 35 3.85 -5.06 40.71
C GLY A 35 2.72 -5.51 39.77
N ASN A 36 1.68 -4.69 39.58
CA ASN A 36 0.55 -4.99 38.67
C ASN A 36 0.91 -4.86 37.21
N ILE A 37 1.95 -4.04 36.90
CA ILE A 37 2.50 -3.85 35.56
C ILE A 37 4.01 -4.06 35.65
N GLN A 38 4.51 -4.95 34.81
CA GLN A 38 5.95 -5.26 34.76
C GLN A 38 6.70 -4.26 33.90
N CYS A 39 7.76 -3.67 34.45
CA CYS A 39 8.72 -2.88 33.70
C CYS A 39 9.84 -3.80 33.21
N ALA A 40 9.93 -3.96 31.88
CA ALA A 40 10.96 -4.80 31.25
C ALA A 40 12.33 -4.07 31.19
N ARG A 41 12.31 -2.74 31.04
CA ARG A 41 13.48 -1.89 31.02
C ARG A 41 13.14 -0.54 31.66
N GLN A 42 13.96 -0.11 32.61
CA GLN A 42 13.85 1.23 33.18
C GLN A 42 14.51 2.27 32.27
N ALA A 43 13.99 3.49 32.26
CA ALA A 43 14.63 4.59 31.57
C ALA A 43 16.01 4.89 32.20
N ARG A 44 17.06 4.99 31.36
CA ARG A 44 18.41 5.36 31.78
C ARG A 44 19.06 6.24 30.69
N GLY A 45 19.19 7.52 30.95
CA GLY A 45 19.85 8.47 30.05
C GLY A 45 19.09 8.77 28.75
N GLU A 46 19.70 9.57 27.89
CA GLU A 46 19.11 9.92 26.58
C GLU A 46 19.00 8.68 25.67
N GLY A 47 17.85 8.51 25.03
CA GLY A 47 17.60 7.43 24.10
C GLY A 47 17.17 6.10 24.73
N ASN A 48 17.22 5.94 26.06
CA ASN A 48 16.80 4.73 26.74
C ASN A 48 15.44 4.93 27.43
N TYR A 49 14.36 4.68 26.70
CA TYR A 49 12.99 4.78 27.21
C TYR A 49 12.61 3.61 28.13
N ALA A 50 11.73 3.88 29.09
CA ALA A 50 11.14 2.82 29.91
C ALA A 50 10.23 1.95 29.04
N LEU A 51 10.33 0.62 29.22
CA LEU A 51 9.55 -0.37 28.49
C LEU A 51 8.70 -1.20 29.48
N TYR A 52 7.43 -1.31 29.19
CA TYR A 52 6.47 -2.05 30.00
C TYR A 52 5.97 -3.27 29.22
N VAL A 53 5.88 -4.42 29.88
CA VAL A 53 5.42 -5.67 29.27
C VAL A 53 3.93 -5.54 28.92
N TYR A 54 3.59 -5.61 27.63
CA TYR A 54 2.21 -5.48 27.16
C TYR A 54 1.26 -6.51 27.79
N ALA A 55 1.71 -7.77 27.93
CA ALA A 55 0.92 -8.83 28.51
C ALA A 55 0.58 -8.60 30.00
N SER A 56 1.42 -7.81 30.73
CA SER A 56 1.18 -7.47 32.14
C SER A 56 0.15 -6.35 32.32
N LEU A 57 -0.21 -5.63 31.27
CA LEU A 57 -1.22 -4.59 31.35
C LEU A 57 -2.58 -5.18 31.75
N PRO A 58 -3.29 -4.62 32.74
CA PRO A 58 -4.67 -4.98 33.05
C PRO A 58 -5.58 -4.92 31.82
N LYS A 59 -6.55 -5.85 31.73
CA LYS A 59 -7.46 -6.02 30.56
C LYS A 59 -8.04 -4.69 30.06
N LYS A 60 -8.46 -3.83 30.97
CA LYS A 60 -9.06 -2.52 30.61
C LYS A 60 -8.09 -1.60 29.87
N TYR A 61 -6.79 -1.63 30.20
CA TYR A 61 -5.77 -0.81 29.52
C TYR A 61 -5.34 -1.44 28.20
N ARG A 62 -5.31 -2.77 28.12
CA ARG A 62 -5.10 -3.47 26.83
C ARG A 62 -6.22 -3.16 25.83
N MET A 63 -7.48 -3.15 26.27
CA MET A 63 -8.61 -2.78 25.39
C MET A 63 -8.49 -1.33 24.89
N ARG A 64 -8.20 -0.37 25.75
CA ARG A 64 -7.96 1.04 25.35
C ARG A 64 -6.76 1.18 24.43
N PHE A 65 -5.72 0.38 24.66
CA PHE A 65 -4.54 0.37 23.81
C PHE A 65 -4.87 -0.12 22.39
N VAL A 66 -5.64 -1.21 22.27
CA VAL A 66 -6.12 -1.74 20.99
C VAL A 66 -7.04 -0.76 20.28
N GLU A 67 -7.92 -0.08 21.03
CA GLU A 67 -8.81 0.95 20.48
C GLU A 67 -8.04 2.14 19.89
N LYS A 68 -6.96 2.57 20.56
CA LYS A 68 -6.13 3.72 20.14
C LYS A 68 -5.12 3.38 19.04
N TYR A 69 -4.47 2.24 19.12
CA TYR A 69 -3.32 1.88 18.25
C TYR A 69 -3.57 0.67 17.35
N GLY A 70 -4.68 -0.06 17.53
CA GLY A 70 -4.99 -1.32 16.86
C GLY A 70 -4.39 -2.54 17.57
N ASP A 71 -4.66 -3.74 17.05
CA ASP A 71 -4.08 -4.96 17.62
C ASP A 71 -2.55 -4.94 17.49
N PRO A 72 -1.81 -5.15 18.59
CA PRO A 72 -0.36 -5.13 18.57
C PRO A 72 0.27 -6.09 17.56
N LYS A 73 -0.35 -7.23 17.31
CA LYS A 73 0.12 -8.19 16.31
C LYS A 73 0.07 -7.60 14.91
N ASP A 74 -1.05 -6.96 14.55
CA ASP A 74 -1.21 -6.34 13.23
C ASP A 74 -0.28 -5.14 13.05
N VAL A 75 -0.04 -4.37 14.12
CA VAL A 75 0.86 -3.21 14.08
C VAL A 75 2.31 -3.65 13.89
N LEU A 76 2.74 -4.70 14.61
CA LEU A 76 4.08 -5.25 14.48
C LEU A 76 4.31 -5.91 13.11
N GLU A 77 3.34 -6.69 12.63
CA GLU A 77 3.41 -7.24 11.27
C GLU A 77 3.52 -6.15 10.20
N ARG A 78 2.83 -5.00 10.39
CA ARG A 78 2.95 -3.85 9.47
C ARG A 78 4.32 -3.18 9.55
N GLN A 79 4.92 -3.09 10.73
CA GLN A 79 6.28 -2.56 10.90
C GLN A 79 7.32 -3.49 10.27
N GLU A 80 7.25 -4.79 10.55
CA GLU A 80 8.11 -5.79 9.91
C GLU A 80 7.97 -5.75 8.38
N LEU A 81 6.75 -5.62 7.85
CA LEU A 81 6.54 -5.49 6.41
C LEU A 81 7.18 -4.23 5.84
N LYS A 82 7.17 -3.10 6.57
CA LYS A 82 7.83 -1.86 6.14
C LYS A 82 9.34 -1.99 6.12
N ASP A 83 9.93 -2.64 7.12
CA ASP A 83 11.36 -2.86 7.22
C ASP A 83 11.85 -3.84 6.14
N TYR A 84 11.01 -4.80 5.73
CA TYR A 84 11.31 -5.74 4.63
C TYR A 84 11.11 -5.15 3.24
N MET A 85 10.29 -4.11 3.07
CA MET A 85 10.03 -3.55 1.76
C MET A 85 11.13 -2.58 1.34
N GLN A 86 12.08 -3.07 0.58
CA GLN A 86 13.03 -2.22 -0.14
C GLN A 86 12.36 -1.66 -1.40
N VAL A 87 12.48 -0.35 -1.59
CA VAL A 87 12.05 0.31 -2.83
C VAL A 87 12.91 -0.21 -3.97
N ASP A 88 12.26 -0.62 -5.05
CA ASP A 88 12.96 -1.11 -6.25
C ASP A 88 13.50 0.08 -7.07
N GLU A 89 14.76 0.44 -6.81
CA GLU A 89 15.43 1.55 -7.49
C GLU A 89 15.62 1.29 -9.00
N GLU A 90 15.74 0.03 -9.42
CA GLU A 90 15.81 -0.32 -10.85
C GLU A 90 14.46 -0.05 -11.54
N ALA A 91 13.36 -0.41 -10.88
CA ALA A 91 12.02 -0.09 -11.35
C ALA A 91 11.83 1.42 -11.47
N ARG A 92 12.27 2.19 -10.47
CA ARG A 92 12.17 3.65 -10.46
C ARG A 92 12.90 4.25 -11.67
N LYS A 93 14.18 3.88 -11.87
CA LYS A 93 14.98 4.33 -13.02
C LYS A 93 14.33 3.96 -14.34
N PHE A 94 13.77 2.74 -14.44
CA PHE A 94 13.05 2.30 -15.63
C PHE A 94 11.85 3.20 -15.94
N TYR A 95 10.98 3.48 -14.94
CA TYR A 95 9.79 4.30 -15.16
C TYR A 95 10.10 5.78 -15.36
N GLU A 96 11.17 6.31 -14.78
CA GLU A 96 11.66 7.68 -15.02
C GLU A 96 12.17 7.87 -16.45
N SER A 97 12.80 6.83 -17.02
CA SER A 97 13.29 6.85 -18.39
C SER A 97 12.26 6.44 -19.45
N PHE A 98 11.10 5.92 -19.01
CA PHE A 98 10.08 5.41 -19.93
C PHE A 98 9.36 6.54 -20.64
N GLU A 99 9.39 6.50 -21.98
CA GLU A 99 8.73 7.45 -22.86
C GLU A 99 7.68 6.75 -23.72
N TYR A 100 6.58 7.43 -23.97
CA TYR A 100 5.49 6.95 -24.83
C TYR A 100 5.03 8.05 -25.79
N ASP A 101 4.55 7.64 -26.97
CA ASP A 101 4.02 8.57 -27.95
C ASP A 101 2.59 9.02 -27.58
N LEU A 102 2.41 10.31 -27.34
CA LEU A 102 1.11 10.93 -27.19
C LEU A 102 0.89 11.94 -28.33
N ASN A 103 0.14 11.53 -29.34
CA ASN A 103 -0.18 12.37 -30.52
C ASN A 103 1.07 12.87 -31.29
N GLY A 104 2.10 12.04 -31.41
CA GLY A 104 3.34 12.40 -32.10
C GLY A 104 4.37 13.13 -31.22
N VAL A 105 4.07 13.30 -29.91
CA VAL A 105 4.98 13.90 -28.94
C VAL A 105 5.46 12.83 -27.97
N GLN A 106 6.78 12.67 -27.83
CA GLN A 106 7.36 11.80 -26.81
C GLN A 106 7.11 12.40 -25.44
N THR A 107 6.38 11.66 -24.61
CA THR A 107 5.93 12.11 -23.29
C THR A 107 6.40 11.13 -22.23
N ARG A 108 6.85 11.64 -21.08
CA ARG A 108 7.25 10.84 -19.92
C ARG A 108 6.08 10.60 -18.98
N LEU A 109 6.20 9.57 -18.16
CA LEU A 109 5.23 9.29 -17.09
C LEU A 109 5.21 10.44 -16.09
N SER A 110 4.02 10.74 -15.54
CA SER A 110 3.92 11.68 -14.43
C SER A 110 4.53 11.08 -13.15
N GLN A 111 5.05 11.94 -12.24
CA GLN A 111 5.68 11.49 -10.99
C GLN A 111 4.77 10.55 -10.20
N LYS A 112 3.47 10.84 -10.16
CA LYS A 112 2.48 9.99 -9.49
C LYS A 112 2.43 8.56 -10.06
N LEU A 113 2.52 8.42 -11.38
CA LEU A 113 2.53 7.10 -12.02
C LEU A 113 3.86 6.37 -11.82
N ILE A 114 4.98 7.11 -11.82
CA ILE A 114 6.30 6.55 -11.51
C ILE A 114 6.28 5.96 -10.10
N ASP A 115 5.83 6.73 -9.11
CA ASP A 115 5.76 6.28 -7.71
C ASP A 115 4.81 5.08 -7.56
N GLU A 116 3.64 5.10 -8.20
CA GLU A 116 2.67 4.01 -8.18
C GLU A 116 3.25 2.71 -8.79
N TYR A 117 3.87 2.81 -9.96
CA TYR A 117 4.42 1.63 -10.63
C TYR A 117 5.67 1.10 -9.92
N THR A 118 6.52 1.97 -9.40
CA THR A 118 7.67 1.57 -8.56
C THR A 118 7.20 0.82 -7.32
N GLN A 119 6.20 1.32 -6.64
CA GLN A 119 5.62 0.67 -5.46
C GLN A 119 5.01 -0.70 -5.82
N ASN A 120 4.24 -0.78 -6.90
CA ASN A 120 3.69 -2.03 -7.38
C ASN A 120 4.78 -3.05 -7.76
N ALA A 121 5.87 -2.62 -8.38
CA ALA A 121 7.02 -3.46 -8.71
C ALA A 121 7.71 -4.01 -7.46
N SER A 122 7.97 -3.15 -6.48
CA SER A 122 8.57 -3.52 -5.19
C SER A 122 7.74 -4.59 -4.47
N VAL A 123 6.41 -4.37 -4.40
CA VAL A 123 5.47 -5.33 -3.80
C VAL A 123 5.47 -6.65 -4.57
N LEU A 124 5.45 -6.64 -5.91
CA LEU A 124 5.46 -7.86 -6.71
C LEU A 124 6.76 -8.66 -6.57
N LYS A 125 7.92 -7.97 -6.54
CA LYS A 125 9.22 -8.65 -6.27
C LYS A 125 9.20 -9.36 -4.92
N MET A 126 8.69 -8.69 -3.87
CA MET A 126 8.59 -9.30 -2.54
C MET A 126 7.62 -10.49 -2.52
N LEU A 127 6.45 -10.38 -3.16
CA LEU A 127 5.49 -11.49 -3.25
C LEU A 127 6.06 -12.67 -4.05
N LEU A 128 6.84 -12.42 -5.09
CA LEU A 128 7.54 -13.48 -5.85
C LEU A 128 8.62 -14.16 -5.03
N ALA A 129 9.45 -13.40 -4.31
CA ALA A 129 10.44 -13.94 -3.39
C ALA A 129 9.76 -14.83 -2.33
N ARG A 130 8.70 -14.33 -1.70
CA ARG A 130 7.93 -15.10 -0.71
C ARG A 130 7.33 -16.38 -1.29
N MET A 131 6.79 -16.33 -2.52
CA MET A 131 6.28 -17.53 -3.19
C MET A 131 7.39 -18.57 -3.40
N ASN A 132 8.57 -18.13 -3.83
CA ASN A 132 9.71 -19.02 -4.04
C ASN A 132 10.16 -19.68 -2.71
N ASP A 133 10.24 -18.90 -1.62
CA ASP A 133 10.60 -19.41 -0.29
C ASP A 133 9.59 -20.44 0.22
N LEU A 134 8.28 -20.13 0.07
CA LEU A 134 7.21 -21.05 0.44
C LEU A 134 7.26 -22.34 -0.39
N GLN A 135 7.53 -22.24 -1.68
CA GLN A 135 7.69 -23.41 -2.56
C GLN A 135 8.91 -24.26 -2.16
N ALA A 136 10.05 -23.63 -1.89
CA ALA A 136 11.27 -24.32 -1.44
C ALA A 136 11.03 -25.03 -0.10
N THR A 137 10.43 -24.36 0.87
CA THR A 137 10.09 -24.94 2.18
C THR A 137 9.11 -26.10 2.03
N THR A 138 8.06 -25.94 1.22
CA THR A 138 7.07 -27.00 0.98
C THR A 138 7.69 -28.21 0.31
N HIS A 139 8.58 -27.99 -0.65
CA HIS A 139 9.32 -29.08 -1.31
C HIS A 139 10.23 -29.82 -0.33
N ALA A 140 10.94 -29.10 0.53
CA ALA A 140 11.83 -29.66 1.55
C ALA A 140 11.08 -30.51 2.60
N LEU A 141 9.80 -30.15 2.88
CA LEU A 141 8.93 -30.86 3.84
C LEU A 141 8.10 -31.99 3.21
N GLY A 142 8.41 -32.43 2.00
CA GLY A 142 7.73 -33.56 1.35
C GLY A 142 6.47 -33.20 0.56
N GLY A 143 6.25 -31.91 0.29
CA GLY A 143 5.17 -31.43 -0.56
C GLY A 143 3.91 -30.97 0.20
N GLY A 144 3.20 -30.01 -0.39
CA GLY A 144 1.95 -29.45 0.10
C GLY A 144 1.07 -28.99 -1.07
N ARG A 145 -0.20 -28.63 -0.80
CA ARG A 145 -1.11 -28.17 -1.85
C ARG A 145 -0.72 -26.78 -2.33
N ARG A 146 -0.51 -26.60 -3.63
CA ARG A 146 -0.22 -25.30 -4.25
C ARG A 146 -1.29 -24.22 -3.98
N SER A 147 -2.55 -24.64 -3.76
CA SER A 147 -3.64 -23.75 -3.41
C SER A 147 -3.37 -22.96 -2.11
N ASP A 148 -2.75 -23.62 -1.13
CA ASP A 148 -2.53 -23.02 0.19
C ASP A 148 -1.45 -21.94 0.14
N LEU A 149 -0.41 -22.15 -0.68
CA LEU A 149 0.65 -21.15 -0.91
C LEU A 149 0.08 -19.87 -1.50
N TRP A 150 -0.82 -19.97 -2.48
CA TRP A 150 -1.45 -18.81 -3.09
C TRP A 150 -2.35 -18.04 -2.12
N SER A 151 -3.04 -18.75 -1.21
CA SER A 151 -3.85 -18.09 -0.20
C SER A 151 -3.00 -17.28 0.78
N ILE A 152 -1.82 -17.82 1.16
CA ILE A 152 -0.86 -17.12 2.03
C ILE A 152 -0.33 -15.86 1.34
N VAL A 153 0.15 -15.99 0.09
CA VAL A 153 0.67 -14.85 -0.68
C VAL A 153 -0.39 -13.80 -0.93
N PHE A 154 -1.63 -14.20 -1.17
CA PHE A 154 -2.74 -13.27 -1.37
C PHE A 154 -3.05 -12.49 -0.08
N LYS A 155 -3.16 -13.16 1.07
CA LYS A 155 -3.34 -12.49 2.38
C LYS A 155 -2.20 -11.51 2.67
N GLN A 156 -0.97 -11.88 2.34
CA GLN A 156 0.17 -10.98 2.47
C GLN A 156 0.05 -9.76 1.55
N SER A 157 -0.39 -9.94 0.29
CA SER A 157 -0.67 -8.81 -0.61
C SER A 157 -1.72 -7.84 -0.03
N GLU A 158 -2.77 -8.35 0.63
CA GLU A 158 -3.78 -7.49 1.26
C GLU A 158 -3.20 -6.69 2.44
N LYS A 159 -2.42 -7.33 3.32
CA LYS A 159 -1.70 -6.65 4.40
C LYS A 159 -0.76 -5.57 3.87
N MET A 160 -0.04 -5.86 2.79
CA MET A 160 0.83 -4.89 2.13
C MET A 160 0.05 -3.73 1.50
N ARG A 161 -1.16 -3.95 1.02
CA ARG A 161 -2.03 -2.88 0.51
C ARG A 161 -2.43 -1.92 1.63
N GLU A 162 -2.78 -2.43 2.80
CA GLU A 162 -3.10 -1.62 3.97
C GLU A 162 -1.88 -0.81 4.46
N ALA A 163 -0.69 -1.42 4.41
CA ALA A 163 0.54 -0.79 4.86
C ALA A 163 1.10 0.25 3.89
N PHE A 164 1.04 -0.03 2.58
CA PHE A 164 1.73 0.75 1.52
C PHE A 164 0.79 1.39 0.51
N GLY A 165 -0.48 0.98 0.43
CA GLY A 165 -1.45 1.56 -0.49
C GLY A 165 -1.25 1.19 -1.96
N HIS A 166 -0.63 0.04 -2.28
CA HIS A 166 -0.41 -0.39 -3.66
C HIS A 166 -1.72 -0.65 -4.42
N THR A 167 -1.68 -0.52 -5.77
CA THR A 167 -2.85 -0.64 -6.65
C THR A 167 -2.99 -2.00 -7.35
N LEU A 168 -2.23 -3.01 -6.95
CA LEU A 168 -2.31 -4.36 -7.52
C LEU A 168 -3.73 -4.96 -7.38
N PRO A 169 -4.11 -5.97 -8.21
CA PRO A 169 -5.44 -6.54 -8.19
C PRO A 169 -5.89 -7.06 -6.82
N LYS A 170 -7.15 -6.76 -6.44
CA LYS A 170 -7.82 -7.26 -5.23
C LYS A 170 -8.44 -8.66 -5.39
N ASN A 171 -8.18 -9.33 -6.49
CA ASN A 171 -8.70 -10.66 -6.79
C ASN A 171 -7.54 -11.62 -7.00
N LEU A 172 -7.58 -12.77 -6.34
CA LEU A 172 -6.52 -13.79 -6.39
C LEU A 172 -6.19 -14.23 -7.82
N ALA A 173 -7.20 -14.49 -8.65
CA ALA A 173 -6.95 -14.94 -10.02
C ALA A 173 -6.21 -13.87 -10.85
N ARG A 174 -6.65 -12.61 -10.74
CA ARG A 174 -5.98 -11.48 -11.41
C ARG A 174 -4.59 -11.22 -10.86
N LEU A 175 -4.38 -11.39 -9.55
CA LEU A 175 -3.06 -11.25 -8.94
C LEU A 175 -2.10 -12.32 -9.46
N LYS A 176 -2.55 -13.58 -9.57
CA LYS A 176 -1.75 -14.68 -10.17
C LYS A 176 -1.30 -14.35 -11.60
N VAL A 177 -2.24 -13.88 -12.43
CA VAL A 177 -1.94 -13.46 -13.80
C VAL A 177 -0.92 -12.31 -13.79
N LYS A 178 -1.12 -11.30 -12.94
CA LYS A 178 -0.23 -10.15 -12.85
C LYS A 178 1.18 -10.54 -12.41
N MET A 179 1.31 -11.42 -11.40
CA MET A 179 2.61 -11.95 -10.96
C MET A 179 3.30 -12.77 -12.06
N SER A 180 2.54 -13.61 -12.79
CA SER A 180 3.09 -14.39 -13.90
C SER A 180 3.55 -13.49 -15.04
N THR A 181 2.77 -12.49 -15.42
CA THR A 181 3.12 -11.52 -16.48
C THR A 181 4.35 -10.69 -16.05
N PHE A 182 4.39 -10.23 -14.80
CA PHE A 182 5.53 -9.50 -14.28
C PHE A 182 6.82 -10.35 -14.24
N LYS A 183 6.71 -11.65 -13.88
CA LYS A 183 7.85 -12.57 -13.93
C LYS A 183 8.39 -12.75 -15.35
N LYS A 184 7.52 -12.73 -16.37
CA LYS A 184 7.88 -12.94 -17.79
C LYS A 184 8.37 -11.65 -18.45
N ASP A 185 7.61 -10.56 -18.30
CA ASP A 185 7.78 -9.35 -19.09
C ASP A 185 8.42 -8.20 -18.29
N GLY A 186 8.61 -8.37 -16.98
CA GLY A 186 9.23 -7.37 -16.10
C GLY A 186 8.42 -6.09 -15.92
N TYR A 187 9.10 -4.97 -15.74
CA TYR A 187 8.51 -3.66 -15.43
C TYR A 187 7.51 -3.13 -16.48
N PRO A 188 7.70 -3.33 -17.79
CA PRO A 188 6.72 -2.90 -18.80
C PRO A 188 5.32 -3.44 -18.56
N SER A 189 5.22 -4.64 -17.98
CA SER A 189 3.93 -5.29 -17.69
C SER A 189 3.04 -4.52 -16.72
N LEU A 190 3.59 -3.62 -15.91
CA LEU A 190 2.85 -2.80 -14.95
C LEU A 190 2.25 -1.54 -15.56
N ILE A 191 2.81 -1.09 -16.69
CA ILE A 191 2.32 0.08 -17.38
C ILE A 191 0.92 -0.19 -17.91
N SER A 192 0.00 0.73 -17.66
CA SER A 192 -1.36 0.60 -18.14
C SER A 192 -1.38 0.70 -19.68
N GLY A 193 -2.02 -0.26 -20.35
CA GLY A 193 -2.22 -0.22 -21.81
C GLY A 193 -3.08 0.96 -22.30
N LYS A 194 -3.60 1.79 -21.37
CA LYS A 194 -4.29 3.04 -21.70
C LYS A 194 -3.34 4.21 -21.90
N ILE A 195 -2.07 4.09 -21.45
CA ILE A 195 -1.03 5.12 -21.63
C ILE A 195 -0.61 5.13 -23.08
N GLY A 196 -0.61 6.31 -23.71
CA GLY A 196 -0.29 6.48 -25.14
C GLY A 196 -1.32 5.91 -26.11
N ASN A 197 -2.47 5.44 -25.63
CA ASN A 197 -3.48 4.88 -26.52
C ASN A 197 -4.22 5.99 -27.27
N LYS A 198 -3.98 6.08 -28.57
CA LYS A 198 -4.63 7.05 -29.48
C LYS A 198 -6.15 6.93 -29.51
N ASN A 199 -6.70 5.73 -29.22
CA ASN A 199 -8.15 5.49 -29.19
C ASN A 199 -8.85 6.09 -27.95
N THR A 200 -8.12 6.59 -26.96
CA THR A 200 -8.70 7.31 -25.79
C THR A 200 -9.02 8.76 -26.12
N VAL A 201 -8.40 9.33 -27.12
CA VAL A 201 -8.71 10.69 -27.60
C VAL A 201 -9.94 10.61 -28.52
N LYS A 202 -11.12 10.54 -27.93
CA LYS A 202 -12.40 10.52 -28.68
C LYS A 202 -12.70 11.85 -29.40
N ILE A 203 -12.02 12.90 -29.07
CA ILE A 203 -12.21 14.24 -29.62
C ILE A 203 -10.86 14.71 -30.14
N THR A 204 -10.73 14.86 -31.45
CA THR A 204 -9.55 15.47 -32.06
C THR A 204 -9.45 16.93 -31.62
N GLU A 205 -8.25 17.52 -31.67
CA GLU A 205 -8.03 18.92 -31.26
C GLU A 205 -8.93 19.89 -32.06
N GLU A 206 -9.09 19.62 -33.35
CA GLU A 206 -9.97 20.40 -34.23
C GLU A 206 -11.45 20.28 -33.82
N ALA A 207 -11.93 19.06 -33.50
CA ALA A 207 -13.28 18.86 -33.01
C ALA A 207 -13.47 19.50 -31.62
N GLY A 208 -12.45 19.49 -30.77
CA GLY A 208 -12.44 20.19 -29.49
C GLY A 208 -12.57 21.71 -29.65
N ARG A 209 -11.81 22.31 -30.58
CA ARG A 209 -11.90 23.75 -30.90
C ARG A 209 -13.29 24.12 -31.43
N ARG A 210 -13.87 23.30 -32.33
CA ARG A 210 -15.23 23.49 -32.85
C ARG A 210 -16.28 23.40 -31.74
N LEU A 211 -16.17 22.42 -30.81
CA LEU A 211 -17.08 22.30 -29.67
C LEU A 211 -17.02 23.52 -28.74
N VAL A 212 -15.82 24.03 -28.46
CA VAL A 212 -15.61 25.22 -27.64
C VAL A 212 -16.23 26.48 -28.36
N ALA A 213 -16.00 26.60 -29.66
CA ALA A 213 -16.57 27.71 -30.45
C ALA A 213 -18.11 27.67 -30.45
N LEU A 214 -18.70 26.48 -30.66
CA LEU A 214 -20.14 26.28 -30.63
C LEU A 214 -20.72 26.55 -29.23
N LYS A 215 -20.02 26.14 -28.16
CA LYS A 215 -20.44 26.42 -26.79
C LYS A 215 -20.44 27.92 -26.49
N ARG A 216 -19.47 28.66 -27.03
CA ARG A 216 -19.40 30.15 -26.86
C ARG A 216 -20.41 30.92 -27.68
N SER A 217 -20.84 30.37 -28.83
CA SER A 217 -21.77 31.04 -29.73
C SER A 217 -23.25 30.78 -29.44
N ARG A 218 -23.61 29.85 -28.56
CA ARG A 218 -24.99 29.47 -28.27
C ARG A 218 -25.41 29.74 -26.84
N VAL A 219 -26.58 30.39 -26.68
CA VAL A 219 -27.34 30.51 -25.43
C VAL A 219 -28.71 29.89 -25.69
N PRO A 220 -29.17 28.87 -24.91
CA PRO A 220 -28.61 28.29 -23.68
C PRO A 220 -27.43 27.33 -23.90
N VAL A 221 -26.64 27.16 -22.85
CA VAL A 221 -25.44 26.30 -22.85
C VAL A 221 -25.86 24.85 -23.01
N LEU A 222 -25.50 24.22 -24.13
CA LEU A 222 -25.68 22.80 -24.35
C LEU A 222 -24.60 21.98 -23.64
N THR A 223 -24.96 20.80 -23.10
CA THR A 223 -24.01 19.87 -22.48
C THR A 223 -23.19 19.13 -23.55
N ALA A 224 -22.01 18.58 -23.18
CA ALA A 224 -21.18 17.79 -24.09
C ALA A 224 -21.96 16.59 -24.71
N VAL A 225 -22.91 16.03 -23.98
CA VAL A 225 -23.80 14.93 -24.44
C VAL A 225 -24.72 15.39 -25.58
N SER A 226 -25.27 16.60 -25.51
CA SER A 226 -26.12 17.16 -26.56
C SER A 226 -25.38 17.36 -27.90
N TYR A 227 -24.07 17.67 -27.84
CA TYR A 227 -23.25 17.79 -29.04
C TYR A 227 -22.90 16.47 -29.69
N THR A 228 -22.72 15.42 -28.94
CA THR A 228 -22.48 14.06 -29.48
C THR A 228 -23.72 13.53 -30.19
N HIS A 229 -24.92 13.80 -29.70
CA HIS A 229 -26.18 13.45 -30.37
C HIS A 229 -26.41 14.21 -31.69
N LEU A 230 -26.10 15.50 -31.73
CA LEU A 230 -26.20 16.30 -32.95
C LEU A 230 -25.31 15.76 -34.05
N ARG A 231 -24.07 15.34 -33.74
CA ARG A 231 -23.13 14.77 -34.71
C ARG A 231 -23.56 13.40 -35.24
N ALA A 232 -24.25 12.59 -34.44
CA ALA A 232 -24.75 11.28 -34.88
C ALA A 232 -25.88 11.42 -35.92
N HIS A 233 -26.57 12.57 -35.98
CA HIS A 233 -27.58 12.85 -36.99
C HIS A 233 -27.04 13.47 -38.27
N GLU A 234 -25.88 14.10 -38.26
CA GLU A 234 -25.24 14.71 -39.44
C GLU A 234 -24.44 13.70 -40.31
N THR A 235 -24.25 12.46 -39.81
CA THR A 235 -23.47 11.40 -40.50
C THR A 235 -24.35 10.31 -41.13
N LYS A 236 -25.64 10.55 -41.34
CA LYS A 236 -26.54 9.67 -42.11
C LYS A 236 -26.84 10.18 -43.47
#